data_25b22340904afcfcf430c20f5627a758
#
_entry.id   25b22340904afcfcf430c20f5627a758
#
_cell.length_a   1.000
_cell.length_b   1.000
_cell.length_c   1.000
_cell.angle_alpha   90.00
_cell.angle_beta   90.00
_cell.angle_gamma   90.00
#
_symmetry.space_group_name_H-M   'P 1'
#
loop_
_entity.id
_entity.type
_entity.pdbx_description
1 polymer ?
#
loop_
_entity_poly.entity_id
_entity_poly.type
_entity_poly.pdbx_seq_one_letter_code
_entity_poly.pdbx_strand_id
1 'polypeptide(L)'
;AMVAAGMLSLEDGFRLIAHRAAAMGRCAAAQDGAMAAVMGLDAAEIERVCGETDGYVVPVNYNSAAQTVIAGERAAVTAACEAFAAMGKKTIPLAVTAAFHSKLMQPAADEFLEAAKGFTFAAPRLDFYANLTGEKLTDFSDMPGYLARHIVSPVRFTSELAALEQAGYDRYLELGPGKVLTGLVKKTLKGVTA
;
A
#
# COMPACT_ATOMS: atom_id res chain seq x y z
N ALA A 1 -1.30 -11.84 7.29
CA ALA A 1 -2.75 -11.64 7.53
C ALA A 1 -3.55 -12.84 7.03
N MET A 2 -3.49 -13.23 5.75
CA MET A 2 -4.30 -14.30 5.16
C MET A 2 -4.09 -15.66 5.83
N VAL A 3 -2.86 -16.03 6.18
CA VAL A 3 -2.56 -17.25 6.96
C VAL A 3 -3.20 -17.18 8.35
N ALA A 4 -3.08 -16.07 9.05
CA ALA A 4 -3.70 -15.87 10.37
C ALA A 4 -5.24 -15.91 10.29
N ALA A 5 -5.83 -15.40 9.20
CA ALA A 5 -7.27 -15.50 8.96
C ALA A 5 -7.73 -16.89 8.49
N GLY A 6 -6.82 -17.85 8.30
CA GLY A 6 -7.13 -19.21 7.88
C GLY A 6 -7.44 -19.36 6.38
N MET A 7 -7.09 -18.37 5.57
CA MET A 7 -7.35 -18.38 4.12
C MET A 7 -6.33 -19.22 3.35
N LEU A 8 -5.12 -19.38 3.89
CA LEU A 8 -4.01 -20.14 3.31
C LEU A 8 -3.29 -20.95 4.39
N SER A 9 -2.67 -22.05 4.00
CA SER A 9 -1.66 -22.70 4.83
C SER A 9 -0.44 -21.79 5.04
N LEU A 10 0.37 -22.07 6.07
CA LEU A 10 1.62 -21.32 6.29
C LEU A 10 2.57 -21.48 5.09
N GLU A 11 2.68 -22.69 4.56
CA GLU A 11 3.53 -23.00 3.40
C GLU A 11 3.07 -22.22 2.15
N ASP A 12 1.78 -22.29 1.83
CA ASP A 12 1.24 -21.57 0.67
C ASP A 12 1.33 -20.06 0.84
N GLY A 13 1.11 -19.54 2.05
CA GLY A 13 1.29 -18.13 2.35
C GLY A 13 2.73 -17.66 2.13
N PHE A 14 3.72 -18.49 2.52
CA PHE A 14 5.13 -18.20 2.28
C PHE A 14 5.48 -18.26 0.78
N ARG A 15 5.02 -19.29 0.07
CA ARG A 15 5.23 -19.42 -1.38
C ARG A 15 4.61 -18.27 -2.14
N LEU A 16 3.39 -17.88 -1.79
CA LEU A 16 2.67 -16.78 -2.42
C LEU A 16 3.42 -15.44 -2.25
N ILE A 17 3.89 -15.13 -1.04
CA ILE A 17 4.66 -13.89 -0.81
C ILE A 17 6.03 -13.93 -1.50
N ALA A 18 6.65 -15.10 -1.63
CA ALA A 18 7.90 -15.26 -2.38
C ALA A 18 7.69 -14.97 -3.88
N HIS A 19 6.61 -15.48 -4.49
CA HIS A 19 6.25 -15.15 -5.88
C HIS A 19 6.02 -13.65 -6.05
N ARG A 20 5.26 -13.02 -5.13
CA ARG A 20 5.02 -11.58 -5.16
C ARG A 20 6.33 -10.79 -5.09
N ALA A 21 7.20 -11.12 -4.15
CA ALA A 21 8.47 -10.42 -3.97
C ALA A 21 9.38 -10.57 -5.20
N ALA A 22 9.44 -11.75 -5.79
CA ALA A 22 10.23 -12.03 -6.98
C ALA A 22 9.71 -11.24 -8.21
N ALA A 23 8.41 -11.24 -8.46
CA ALA A 23 7.80 -10.49 -9.56
C ALA A 23 8.02 -8.97 -9.39
N MET A 24 7.77 -8.44 -8.19
CA MET A 24 8.01 -7.03 -7.88
C MET A 24 9.49 -6.66 -8.00
N GLY A 25 10.41 -7.52 -7.56
CA GLY A 25 11.85 -7.28 -7.67
C GLY A 25 12.33 -7.22 -9.11
N ARG A 26 11.87 -8.13 -9.98
CA ARG A 26 12.18 -8.09 -11.43
C ARG A 26 11.65 -6.82 -12.10
N CYS A 27 10.40 -6.48 -11.82
CA CYS A 27 9.79 -5.28 -12.35
C CYS A 27 10.52 -4.01 -11.88
N ALA A 28 10.90 -3.94 -10.60
CA ALA A 28 11.66 -2.84 -10.03
C ALA A 28 13.03 -2.65 -10.69
N ALA A 29 13.72 -3.76 -10.98
CA ALA A 29 15.04 -3.72 -11.65
C ALA A 29 14.97 -3.23 -13.10
N ALA A 30 13.81 -3.30 -13.74
CA ALA A 30 13.59 -2.89 -15.13
C ALA A 30 13.09 -1.43 -15.26
N GLN A 31 12.95 -0.70 -14.14
CA GLN A 31 12.37 0.65 -14.12
C GLN A 31 13.32 1.67 -13.50
N ASP A 32 13.14 2.93 -13.86
CA ASP A 32 13.69 4.08 -13.14
C ASP A 32 12.55 4.80 -12.40
N GLY A 33 12.01 4.12 -11.39
CA GLY A 33 10.98 4.67 -10.51
C GLY A 33 11.56 5.33 -9.26
N ALA A 34 10.72 6.09 -8.59
CA ALA A 34 11.03 6.68 -7.30
C ALA A 34 9.78 6.77 -6.41
N MET A 35 10.00 6.91 -5.11
CA MET A 35 8.96 7.16 -4.12
C MET A 35 9.44 8.20 -3.10
N ALA A 36 8.52 9.01 -2.62
CA ALA A 36 8.79 9.97 -1.54
C ALA A 36 7.59 10.09 -0.59
N ALA A 37 7.84 10.20 0.70
CA ALA A 37 6.81 10.51 1.69
C ALA A 37 6.64 12.03 1.77
N VAL A 38 5.42 12.52 1.59
CA VAL A 38 5.02 13.92 1.74
C VAL A 38 4.42 14.09 3.13
N MET A 39 4.88 15.11 3.87
CA MET A 39 4.53 15.33 5.26
C MET A 39 3.72 16.61 5.45
N GLY A 40 2.65 16.53 6.28
CA GLY A 40 1.92 17.71 6.73
C GLY A 40 1.04 18.38 5.66
N LEU A 41 0.56 17.60 4.70
CA LEU A 41 -0.47 17.98 3.73
C LEU A 41 -1.61 16.95 3.75
N ASP A 42 -2.81 17.41 3.45
CA ASP A 42 -3.93 16.51 3.19
C ASP A 42 -3.80 15.81 1.83
N ALA A 43 -4.55 14.71 1.67
CA ALA A 43 -4.47 13.88 0.49
C ALA A 43 -4.91 14.61 -0.79
N ALA A 44 -5.96 15.45 -0.71
CA ALA A 44 -6.51 16.15 -1.87
C ALA A 44 -5.49 17.14 -2.44
N GLU A 45 -4.76 17.85 -1.58
CA GLU A 45 -3.72 18.78 -2.02
C GLU A 45 -2.52 18.02 -2.64
N ILE A 46 -2.17 16.85 -2.10
CA ILE A 46 -1.12 16.00 -2.69
C ILE A 46 -1.57 15.46 -4.05
N GLU A 47 -2.80 15.01 -4.18
CA GLU A 47 -3.39 14.56 -5.45
C GLU A 47 -3.38 15.68 -6.50
N ARG A 48 -3.74 16.91 -6.12
CA ARG A 48 -3.71 18.08 -6.99
C ARG A 48 -2.30 18.35 -7.52
N VAL A 49 -1.31 18.45 -6.63
CA VAL A 49 0.08 18.71 -7.02
C VAL A 49 0.62 17.60 -7.93
N CYS A 50 0.35 16.33 -7.61
CA CYS A 50 0.72 15.22 -8.48
C CYS A 50 0.06 15.33 -9.86
N GLY A 51 -1.22 15.71 -9.92
CA GLY A 51 -1.96 15.87 -11.17
C GLY A 51 -1.48 17.06 -12.03
N GLU A 52 -0.89 18.07 -11.42
CA GLU A 52 -0.32 19.25 -12.09
C GLU A 52 1.16 19.09 -12.46
N THR A 53 1.81 18.02 -11.99
CA THR A 53 3.22 17.74 -12.28
C THR A 53 3.37 17.03 -13.62
N ASP A 54 4.28 17.51 -14.45
CA ASP A 54 4.61 16.86 -15.74
C ASP A 54 5.19 15.45 -15.51
N GLY A 55 4.78 14.49 -16.35
CA GLY A 55 5.17 13.10 -16.25
C GLY A 55 4.21 12.30 -15.35
N TYR A 56 4.63 11.10 -14.95
CA TYR A 56 3.79 10.22 -14.15
C TYR A 56 4.23 10.19 -12.70
N VAL A 57 3.43 10.78 -11.83
CA VAL A 57 3.54 10.71 -10.37
C VAL A 57 2.14 10.66 -9.75
N VAL A 58 1.93 9.77 -8.78
CA VAL A 58 0.62 9.59 -8.12
C VAL A 58 0.81 9.28 -6.62
N PRO A 59 -0.17 9.62 -5.77
CA PRO A 59 -0.22 9.14 -4.40
C PRO A 59 -0.47 7.62 -4.37
N VAL A 60 0.31 6.92 -3.55
CA VAL A 60 0.29 5.45 -3.49
C VAL A 60 0.11 4.87 -2.08
N ASN A 61 0.43 5.60 -1.01
CA ASN A 61 0.15 5.14 0.35
C ASN A 61 -0.45 6.28 1.17
N TYR A 62 -1.71 6.15 1.50
CA TYR A 62 -2.42 7.03 2.43
C TYR A 62 -2.22 6.50 3.85
N ASN A 63 -1.09 6.86 4.45
CA ASN A 63 -0.63 6.27 5.71
C ASN A 63 -1.28 6.90 6.95
N SER A 64 -1.48 8.23 6.93
CA SER A 64 -2.13 8.99 7.99
C SER A 64 -2.59 10.35 7.44
N ALA A 65 -3.38 11.10 8.20
CA ALA A 65 -3.78 12.47 7.82
C ALA A 65 -2.58 13.42 7.57
N ALA A 66 -1.39 13.09 8.09
CA ALA A 66 -0.18 13.91 7.96
C ALA A 66 0.91 13.26 7.08
N GLN A 67 0.65 12.10 6.49
CA GLN A 67 1.65 11.40 5.67
C GLN A 67 1.00 10.63 4.53
N THR A 68 1.34 11.03 3.31
CA THR A 68 1.03 10.28 2.09
C THR A 68 2.33 10.05 1.31
N VAL A 69 2.49 8.84 0.76
CA VAL A 69 3.62 8.52 -0.14
C VAL A 69 3.18 8.69 -1.57
N ILE A 70 4.03 9.35 -2.37
CA ILE A 70 3.89 9.46 -3.82
C ILE A 70 4.88 8.52 -4.52
N ALA A 71 4.53 8.05 -5.69
CA ALA A 71 5.38 7.20 -6.53
C ALA A 71 5.18 7.50 -8.01
N GLY A 72 6.20 7.26 -8.80
CA GLY A 72 6.14 7.51 -10.24
C GLY A 72 7.50 7.40 -10.91
N GLU A 73 7.59 7.99 -12.09
CA GLU A 73 8.86 8.22 -12.78
C GLU A 73 9.76 9.11 -11.91
N ARG A 74 11.05 8.80 -11.87
CA ARG A 74 12.01 9.54 -11.00
C ARG A 74 11.96 11.04 -11.23
N ALA A 75 11.94 11.49 -12.49
CA ALA A 75 11.91 12.89 -12.83
C ALA A 75 10.62 13.57 -12.32
N ALA A 76 9.46 12.93 -12.50
CA ALA A 76 8.17 13.45 -12.04
C ALA A 76 8.08 13.49 -10.51
N VAL A 77 8.58 12.46 -9.81
CA VAL A 77 8.63 12.46 -8.33
C VAL A 77 9.55 13.58 -7.84
N THR A 78 10.68 13.83 -8.51
CA THR A 78 11.59 14.93 -8.16
C THR A 78 10.90 16.28 -8.33
N ALA A 79 10.25 16.52 -9.47
CA ALA A 79 9.52 17.77 -9.74
C ALA A 79 8.38 17.99 -8.73
N ALA A 80 7.62 16.94 -8.40
CA ALA A 80 6.59 17.02 -7.36
C ALA A 80 7.19 17.36 -5.98
N CYS A 81 8.33 16.77 -5.61
CA CYS A 81 9.03 17.10 -4.36
C CYS A 81 9.49 18.57 -4.32
N GLU A 82 9.96 19.12 -5.44
CA GLU A 82 10.31 20.54 -5.55
C GLU A 82 9.08 21.44 -5.38
N ALA A 83 7.94 21.07 -5.97
CA ALA A 83 6.68 21.80 -5.81
C ALA A 83 6.23 21.79 -4.33
N PHE A 84 6.29 20.64 -3.64
CA PHE A 84 6.00 20.56 -2.20
C PHE A 84 6.97 21.40 -1.37
N ALA A 85 8.26 21.39 -1.71
CA ALA A 85 9.26 22.21 -1.03
C ALA A 85 8.98 23.71 -1.18
N ALA A 86 8.55 24.17 -2.37
CA ALA A 86 8.13 25.55 -2.63
C ALA A 86 6.90 25.95 -1.76
N MET A 87 6.06 24.99 -1.39
CA MET A 87 4.94 25.16 -0.45
C MET A 87 5.37 25.08 1.03
N GLY A 88 6.67 24.98 1.32
CA GLY A 88 7.21 24.82 2.66
C GLY A 88 6.94 23.45 3.28
N LYS A 89 6.66 22.44 2.47
CA LYS A 89 6.38 21.08 2.95
C LYS A 89 7.59 20.17 2.85
N LYS A 90 7.71 19.28 3.83
CA LYS A 90 8.83 18.32 3.89
C LYS A 90 8.49 17.09 3.06
N THR A 91 9.42 16.68 2.21
CA THR A 91 9.41 15.38 1.55
C THR A 91 10.59 14.53 2.02
N ILE A 92 10.41 13.22 2.05
CA ILE A 92 11.44 12.25 2.47
C ILE A 92 11.53 11.20 1.37
N PRO A 93 12.59 11.22 0.54
CA PRO A 93 12.82 10.17 -0.45
C PRO A 93 12.92 8.78 0.21
N LEU A 94 12.31 7.79 -0.40
CA LEU A 94 12.42 6.41 0.05
C LEU A 94 13.60 5.72 -0.66
N ALA A 95 14.29 4.82 0.04
CA ALA A 95 15.44 4.09 -0.48
C ALA A 95 15.00 2.93 -1.41
N VAL A 96 14.20 3.25 -2.44
CA VAL A 96 13.70 2.32 -3.44
C VAL A 96 13.86 2.90 -4.84
N THR A 97 13.97 2.02 -5.85
CA THR A 97 14.15 2.39 -7.26
C THR A 97 12.92 2.05 -8.11
N ALA A 98 11.78 1.79 -7.49
CA ALA A 98 10.54 1.43 -8.14
C ALA A 98 9.37 2.28 -7.66
N ALA A 99 8.34 2.40 -8.49
CA ALA A 99 7.09 3.07 -8.17
C ALA A 99 6.04 2.07 -7.69
N PHE A 100 6.26 1.47 -6.49
CA PHE A 100 5.33 0.51 -5.92
C PHE A 100 3.92 1.08 -5.78
N HIS A 101 2.91 0.22 -5.89
CA HIS A 101 1.50 0.58 -5.80
C HIS A 101 1.01 1.55 -6.90
N SER A 102 1.70 1.60 -8.03
CA SER A 102 1.34 2.40 -9.21
C SER A 102 1.19 1.53 -10.45
N LYS A 103 0.63 2.09 -11.53
CA LYS A 103 0.50 1.38 -12.82
C LYS A 103 1.84 0.92 -13.41
N LEU A 104 2.95 1.52 -13.00
CA LEU A 104 4.28 1.11 -13.45
C LEU A 104 4.65 -0.31 -12.96
N MET A 105 3.95 -0.82 -11.94
CA MET A 105 4.11 -2.19 -11.47
C MET A 105 3.23 -3.21 -12.20
N GLN A 106 2.55 -2.84 -13.31
CA GLN A 106 1.65 -3.74 -14.03
C GLN A 106 2.31 -5.06 -14.45
N PRO A 107 3.56 -5.06 -14.98
CA PRO A 107 4.23 -6.33 -15.31
C PRO A 107 4.38 -7.28 -14.11
N ALA A 108 4.62 -6.75 -12.92
CA ALA A 108 4.69 -7.55 -11.71
C ALA A 108 3.32 -8.09 -11.28
N ALA A 109 2.26 -7.30 -11.46
CA ALA A 109 0.90 -7.73 -11.16
C ALA A 109 0.45 -8.86 -12.09
N ASP A 110 0.76 -8.76 -13.38
CA ASP A 110 0.41 -9.78 -14.38
C ASP A 110 1.16 -11.10 -14.10
N GLU A 111 2.45 -11.03 -13.85
CA GLU A 111 3.26 -12.20 -13.48
C GLU A 111 2.79 -12.84 -12.18
N PHE A 112 2.51 -12.02 -11.17
CA PHE A 112 2.02 -12.52 -9.88
C PHE A 112 0.62 -13.14 -10.00
N LEU A 113 -0.27 -12.58 -10.84
CA LEU A 113 -1.59 -13.14 -11.11
C LEU A 113 -1.50 -14.59 -11.58
N GLU A 114 -0.62 -14.86 -12.55
CA GLU A 114 -0.44 -16.23 -13.07
C GLU A 114 0.06 -17.20 -11.98
N ALA A 115 1.00 -16.75 -11.16
CA ALA A 115 1.45 -17.56 -10.03
C ALA A 115 0.35 -17.77 -8.98
N ALA A 116 -0.44 -16.73 -8.68
CA ALA A 116 -1.49 -16.76 -7.66
C ALA A 116 -2.66 -17.69 -8.02
N LYS A 117 -2.93 -17.91 -9.30
CA LYS A 117 -3.95 -18.89 -9.78
C LYS A 117 -3.65 -20.33 -9.33
N GLY A 118 -2.40 -20.65 -9.01
CA GLY A 118 -2.01 -21.97 -8.51
C GLY A 118 -2.31 -22.21 -7.02
N PHE A 119 -2.92 -21.24 -6.32
CA PHE A 119 -3.24 -21.35 -4.90
C PHE A 119 -4.75 -21.42 -4.67
N THR A 120 -5.15 -22.19 -3.66
CA THR A 120 -6.55 -22.28 -3.22
C THR A 120 -6.74 -21.43 -1.98
N PHE A 121 -7.69 -20.50 -2.04
CA PHE A 121 -8.02 -19.59 -0.95
C PHE A 121 -9.30 -20.05 -0.27
N ALA A 122 -9.24 -20.28 1.05
CA ALA A 122 -10.44 -20.52 1.86
C ALA A 122 -11.09 -19.20 2.29
N ALA A 123 -12.36 -19.25 2.68
CA ALA A 123 -13.00 -18.13 3.35
C ALA A 123 -12.28 -17.81 4.68
N PRO A 124 -12.12 -16.55 5.04
CA PRO A 124 -11.46 -16.17 6.29
C PRO A 124 -12.33 -16.57 7.51
N ARG A 125 -11.67 -16.96 8.59
CA ARG A 125 -12.31 -17.25 9.89
C ARG A 125 -12.46 -16.00 10.75
N LEU A 126 -11.84 -14.89 10.35
CA LEU A 126 -11.84 -13.61 11.02
C LEU A 126 -12.25 -12.53 10.01
N ASP A 127 -12.76 -11.42 10.50
CA ASP A 127 -12.99 -10.25 9.67
C ASP A 127 -11.67 -9.82 9.03
N PHE A 128 -11.68 -9.65 7.72
CA PHE A 128 -10.50 -9.34 6.95
C PHE A 128 -10.67 -7.97 6.29
N TYR A 129 -9.83 -7.03 6.69
CA TYR A 129 -9.74 -5.70 6.10
C TYR A 129 -8.51 -5.63 5.20
N ALA A 130 -8.57 -4.88 4.14
CA ALA A 130 -7.48 -4.84 3.19
C ALA A 130 -7.30 -3.47 2.53
N ASN A 131 -6.06 -3.11 2.31
CA ASN A 131 -5.63 -1.79 1.84
C ASN A 131 -6.12 -1.40 0.44
N LEU A 132 -6.56 -2.34 -0.40
CA LEU A 132 -7.04 -2.03 -1.76
C LEU A 132 -8.28 -1.13 -1.74
N THR A 133 -9.23 -1.44 -0.85
CA THR A 133 -10.45 -0.65 -0.66
C THR A 133 -10.39 0.19 0.61
N GLY A 134 -9.59 -0.22 1.60
CA GLY A 134 -9.60 0.33 2.96
C GLY A 134 -10.83 -0.12 3.76
N GLU A 135 -11.46 -1.23 3.38
CA GLU A 135 -12.71 -1.71 3.97
C GLU A 135 -12.62 -3.21 4.27
N LYS A 136 -13.64 -3.72 4.97
CA LYS A 136 -13.83 -5.15 5.17
C LYS A 136 -14.08 -5.83 3.83
N LEU A 137 -13.23 -6.81 3.51
CA LEU A 137 -13.41 -7.62 2.32
C LEU A 137 -14.54 -8.62 2.53
N THR A 138 -15.48 -8.66 1.61
CA THR A 138 -16.67 -9.52 1.66
C THR A 138 -16.76 -10.50 0.49
N ASP A 139 -16.08 -10.21 -0.62
CA ASP A 139 -16.00 -11.08 -1.79
C ASP A 139 -14.61 -11.71 -1.89
N PHE A 140 -14.56 -13.02 -1.84
CA PHE A 140 -13.35 -13.84 -1.90
C PHE A 140 -13.32 -14.73 -3.16
N SER A 141 -14.19 -14.49 -4.13
CA SER A 141 -14.35 -15.32 -5.32
C SER A 141 -13.15 -15.24 -6.27
N ASP A 142 -12.47 -14.08 -6.34
CA ASP A 142 -11.28 -13.85 -7.18
C ASP A 142 -10.11 -13.32 -6.36
N MET A 143 -9.60 -14.12 -5.44
CA MET A 143 -8.44 -13.73 -4.63
C MET A 143 -7.15 -13.53 -5.45
N PRO A 144 -6.84 -14.35 -6.49
CA PRO A 144 -5.70 -14.08 -7.35
C PRO A 144 -5.74 -12.70 -8.00
N GLY A 145 -6.87 -12.35 -8.64
CA GLY A 145 -7.06 -11.04 -9.26
C GLY A 145 -7.07 -9.90 -8.23
N TYR A 146 -7.69 -10.12 -7.06
CA TYR A 146 -7.67 -9.15 -5.96
C TYR A 146 -6.24 -8.80 -5.52
N LEU A 147 -5.41 -9.82 -5.30
CA LEU A 147 -4.02 -9.65 -4.85
C LEU A 147 -3.12 -9.04 -5.94
N ALA A 148 -3.37 -9.36 -7.21
CA ALA A 148 -2.66 -8.74 -8.32
C ALA A 148 -2.98 -7.24 -8.40
N ARG A 149 -4.26 -6.85 -8.29
CA ARG A 149 -4.67 -5.43 -8.23
C ARG A 149 -4.02 -4.68 -7.08
N HIS A 150 -3.76 -5.34 -5.95
CA HIS A 150 -3.07 -4.74 -4.81
C HIS A 150 -1.65 -4.23 -5.14
N ILE A 151 -0.98 -4.85 -6.14
CA ILE A 151 0.39 -4.46 -6.55
C ILE A 151 0.40 -3.11 -7.28
N VAL A 152 -0.67 -2.80 -8.02
CA VAL A 152 -0.78 -1.61 -8.87
C VAL A 152 -1.71 -0.53 -8.31
N SER A 153 -2.28 -0.76 -7.12
CA SER A 153 -3.27 0.12 -6.52
C SER A 153 -2.76 0.76 -5.23
N PRO A 154 -3.27 1.94 -4.88
CA PRO A 154 -2.89 2.61 -3.64
C PRO A 154 -3.22 1.80 -2.39
N VAL A 155 -2.40 1.98 -1.36
CA VAL A 155 -2.61 1.50 0.00
C VAL A 155 -3.48 2.50 0.76
N ARG A 156 -4.72 2.14 1.09
CA ARG A 156 -5.72 2.99 1.75
C ARG A 156 -5.76 2.75 3.25
N PHE A 157 -4.61 2.87 3.92
CA PHE A 157 -4.50 2.53 5.34
C PHE A 157 -5.33 3.45 6.25
N THR A 158 -5.44 4.73 5.93
CA THR A 158 -6.32 5.66 6.67
C THR A 158 -7.78 5.26 6.61
N SER A 159 -8.26 4.84 5.43
CA SER A 159 -9.63 4.35 5.25
C SER A 159 -9.85 3.04 6.01
N GLU A 160 -8.86 2.12 5.97
CA GLU A 160 -8.92 0.86 6.71
C GLU A 160 -9.01 1.09 8.23
N LEU A 161 -8.23 2.02 8.77
CA LEU A 161 -8.31 2.40 10.18
C LEU A 161 -9.66 3.00 10.55
N ALA A 162 -10.22 3.86 9.69
CA ALA A 162 -11.54 4.45 9.91
C ALA A 162 -12.66 3.38 9.89
N ALA A 163 -12.57 2.41 8.98
CA ALA A 163 -13.51 1.30 8.92
C ALA A 163 -13.42 0.38 10.15
N LEU A 164 -12.21 0.13 10.65
CA LEU A 164 -11.98 -0.63 11.88
C LEU A 164 -12.54 0.11 13.11
N GLU A 165 -12.31 1.42 13.22
CA GLU A 165 -12.86 2.25 14.31
C GLU A 165 -14.39 2.25 14.29
N GLN A 166 -15.01 2.42 13.12
CA GLN A 166 -16.47 2.34 12.96
C GLN A 166 -17.03 0.95 13.33
N ALA A 167 -16.26 -0.11 13.09
CA ALA A 167 -16.62 -1.48 13.51
C ALA A 167 -16.42 -1.74 15.01
N GLY A 168 -15.90 -0.76 15.78
CA GLY A 168 -15.75 -0.84 17.23
C GLY A 168 -14.43 -1.47 17.70
N TYR A 169 -13.45 -1.63 16.82
CA TYR A 169 -12.12 -2.11 17.23
C TYR A 169 -11.36 -1.02 17.98
N ASP A 170 -10.91 -1.32 19.19
CA ASP A 170 -10.18 -0.39 20.09
C ASP A 170 -8.77 -0.87 20.44
N ARG A 171 -8.38 -2.08 20.00
CA ARG A 171 -7.07 -2.68 20.25
C ARG A 171 -6.41 -3.12 18.96
N TYR A 172 -5.16 -2.70 18.77
CA TYR A 172 -4.37 -2.98 17.58
C TYR A 172 -3.04 -3.64 17.99
N LEU A 173 -2.72 -4.74 17.37
CA LEU A 173 -1.47 -5.48 17.59
C LEU A 173 -0.73 -5.61 16.26
N GLU A 174 0.43 -4.97 16.15
CA GLU A 174 1.33 -5.17 15.01
C GLU A 174 2.13 -6.46 15.19
N LEU A 175 2.00 -7.37 14.23
CA LEU A 175 2.75 -8.62 14.20
C LEU A 175 3.89 -8.51 13.20
N GLY A 176 5.13 -8.59 13.67
CA GLY A 176 6.33 -8.50 12.85
C GLY A 176 7.42 -7.63 13.47
N PRO A 177 8.54 -7.46 12.77
CA PRO A 177 9.62 -6.60 13.25
C PRO A 177 9.28 -5.11 13.09
N GLY A 178 9.58 -4.30 14.09
CA GLY A 178 9.38 -2.86 14.06
C GLY A 178 8.07 -2.39 14.71
N LYS A 179 7.74 -1.12 14.50
CA LYS A 179 6.58 -0.42 15.11
C LYS A 179 6.00 0.63 14.16
N VAL A 180 6.03 0.37 12.84
CA VAL A 180 5.60 1.34 11.83
C VAL A 180 4.10 1.49 11.85
N LEU A 181 3.36 0.37 11.78
CA LEU A 181 1.90 0.39 11.79
C LEU A 181 1.35 0.87 13.13
N THR A 182 1.92 0.42 14.24
CA THR A 182 1.64 0.94 15.59
C THR A 182 1.76 2.47 15.65
N GLY A 183 2.83 3.01 15.05
CA GLY A 183 3.05 4.46 14.98
C GLY A 183 2.00 5.18 14.13
N LEU A 184 1.54 4.58 13.04
CA LEU A 184 0.48 5.13 12.18
C LEU A 184 -0.88 5.08 12.87
N VAL A 185 -1.22 3.97 13.54
CA VAL A 185 -2.46 3.85 14.35
C VAL A 185 -2.52 4.96 15.39
N LYS A 186 -1.47 5.13 16.21
CA LYS A 186 -1.40 6.17 17.26
C LYS A 186 -1.51 7.61 16.73
N LYS A 187 -1.07 7.85 15.49
CA LYS A 187 -1.19 9.16 14.83
C LYS A 187 -2.58 9.42 14.24
N THR A 188 -3.31 8.36 13.92
CA THR A 188 -4.59 8.44 13.20
C THR A 188 -5.78 8.31 14.14
N LEU A 189 -5.74 7.36 15.07
CA LEU A 189 -6.85 7.07 15.99
C LEU A 189 -6.58 7.62 17.39
N LYS A 190 -7.64 7.98 18.10
CA LYS A 190 -7.58 8.48 19.49
C LYS A 190 -8.28 7.49 20.42
N GLY A 191 -7.74 7.33 21.64
CA GLY A 191 -8.37 6.48 22.65
C GLY A 191 -8.24 4.98 22.43
N VAL A 192 -7.40 4.55 21.49
CA VAL A 192 -7.12 3.15 21.20
C VAL A 192 -5.82 2.67 21.84
N THR A 193 -5.71 1.35 22.02
CA THR A 193 -4.47 0.68 22.46
C THR A 193 -3.74 0.11 21.24
N ALA A 194 -2.46 0.49 21.02
CA ALA A 194 -1.64 -0.02 19.94
C ALA A 194 -0.16 -0.08 20.36
#